data_14fa9e47ef5037dab96055fbacf05eeb
#
_entry.id   14fa9e47ef5037dab96055fbacf05eeb
#
_cell.length_a   1.000
_cell.length_b   1.000
_cell.length_c   1.000
_cell.angle_alpha   90.00
_cell.angle_beta   90.00
_cell.angle_gamma   90.00
#
_symmetry.space_group_name_H-M   'P 1'
#
loop_
_entity.id
_entity.type
_entity.pdbx_description
1 polymer ?
#
loop_
_entity_poly.entity_id
_entity_poly.type
_entity_poly.pdbx_seq_one_letter_code
_entity_poly.pdbx_strand_id
1 'polypeptide(L)'
;MENIFSDRISDVPRSFIREILKVTLDKEIISFAGGLPNRDLFPVEELKNSTIKVYEEAGREVLQYTNSEGYLELRQIIAERYRNKGIDVSEENILITTGSQQGLDVLGKTFLNEKDNVIIEEPGYLGAIQAFSVHRANFCPVRMDDEGMRVDELAQQLKSNKCKLMYTVPNFQNPTGISYSHQRRQTIADLIKDEQLYLIEDDPYGDLRFFGEDQPSFKTFIPNRTILLGSFSKTVVPSFRIGWIVAPEKILDKLIIAKQASDLHTNYLSQRIIAQYIADYDFNAHIQLICERYGAQRNAMINAIRKDFPEGVEHTEPEGGMFLWITLPEGISSIELFEVAIKNKVAFVPGNPFYTYDIKVTNNLRLNFSSVDEKMIETGIQRLAKSINEVLG
;
A
#
# COMPACT_ATOMS: atom_id res chain seq x y z
N MET A 1 -34.30 12.38 -12.57
CA MET A 1 -34.20 12.40 -11.09
C MET A 1 -33.09 13.37 -10.74
N GLU A 2 -33.40 14.40 -9.96
CA GLU A 2 -32.34 15.26 -9.40
C GLU A 2 -31.32 14.39 -8.69
N ASN A 3 -30.04 14.71 -8.82
CA ASN A 3 -28.97 13.97 -8.16
C ASN A 3 -29.04 14.20 -6.66
N ILE A 4 -29.52 13.21 -5.90
CA ILE A 4 -29.65 13.28 -4.44
C ILE A 4 -28.34 12.98 -3.72
N PHE A 5 -27.31 12.55 -4.43
CA PHE A 5 -26.00 12.25 -3.87
C PHE A 5 -25.15 13.53 -3.81
N SER A 6 -24.23 13.57 -2.85
CA SER A 6 -23.25 14.66 -2.80
C SER A 6 -22.32 14.59 -4.00
N ASP A 7 -21.91 15.73 -4.52
CA ASP A 7 -21.01 15.84 -5.68
C ASP A 7 -19.72 15.06 -5.48
N ARG A 8 -19.19 15.07 -4.24
CA ARG A 8 -17.95 14.35 -3.89
C ARG A 8 -18.00 12.83 -4.07
N ILE A 9 -19.20 12.23 -4.12
CA ILE A 9 -19.39 10.80 -4.32
C ILE A 9 -19.87 10.50 -5.74
N SER A 10 -20.63 11.40 -6.34
CA SER A 10 -21.18 11.22 -7.68
C SER A 10 -20.11 11.02 -8.75
N ASP A 11 -18.96 11.69 -8.60
CA ASP A 11 -17.87 11.70 -9.58
C ASP A 11 -16.83 10.60 -9.36
N VAL A 12 -16.87 9.89 -8.21
CA VAL A 12 -15.88 8.84 -7.90
C VAL A 12 -16.34 7.49 -8.43
N PRO A 13 -15.59 6.87 -9.37
CA PRO A 13 -15.94 5.57 -9.92
C PRO A 13 -15.75 4.45 -8.88
N ARG A 14 -16.45 3.34 -9.07
CA ARG A 14 -16.20 2.13 -8.28
C ARG A 14 -14.79 1.62 -8.53
N SER A 15 -14.20 0.99 -7.50
CA SER A 15 -12.87 0.41 -7.62
C SER A 15 -12.78 -0.64 -8.73
N PHE A 16 -12.00 -0.35 -9.77
CA PHE A 16 -11.73 -1.24 -10.91
C PHE A 16 -11.14 -2.59 -10.45
N ILE A 17 -10.26 -2.58 -9.45
CA ILE A 17 -9.68 -3.83 -8.90
C ILE A 17 -10.77 -4.75 -8.33
N ARG A 18 -11.82 -4.19 -7.71
CA ARG A 18 -12.92 -5.02 -7.19
C ARG A 18 -13.69 -5.72 -8.30
N GLU A 19 -13.84 -5.10 -9.46
CA GLU A 19 -14.49 -5.76 -10.61
C GLU A 19 -13.60 -6.90 -11.15
N ILE A 20 -12.29 -6.68 -11.26
CA ILE A 20 -11.33 -7.72 -11.62
C ILE A 20 -11.37 -8.89 -10.62
N LEU A 21 -11.40 -8.61 -9.32
CA LEU A 21 -11.42 -9.64 -8.30
C LEU A 21 -12.69 -10.51 -8.34
N LYS A 22 -13.81 -10.02 -8.89
CA LYS A 22 -15.00 -10.87 -9.13
C LYS A 22 -14.75 -11.93 -10.19
N VAL A 23 -14.01 -11.60 -11.26
CA VAL A 23 -13.67 -12.54 -12.32
C VAL A 23 -12.72 -13.64 -11.79
N THR A 24 -11.89 -13.34 -10.81
CA THR A 24 -10.93 -14.29 -10.21
C THR A 24 -11.54 -15.25 -9.18
N LEU A 25 -12.87 -15.25 -9.02
CA LEU A 25 -13.58 -16.24 -8.18
C LEU A 25 -13.61 -17.63 -8.85
N ASP A 26 -13.41 -17.71 -10.17
CA ASP A 26 -13.21 -18.98 -10.88
C ASP A 26 -11.89 -19.61 -10.44
N LYS A 27 -11.98 -20.83 -9.85
CA LYS A 27 -10.81 -21.57 -9.32
C LYS A 27 -9.82 -22.04 -10.39
N GLU A 28 -10.22 -22.05 -11.66
CA GLU A 28 -9.35 -22.40 -12.77
C GLU A 28 -8.42 -21.25 -13.17
N ILE A 29 -8.76 -20.01 -12.78
CA ILE A 29 -7.97 -18.81 -13.07
C ILE A 29 -6.85 -18.66 -12.04
N ILE A 30 -5.62 -18.69 -12.51
CA ILE A 30 -4.45 -18.31 -11.71
C ILE A 30 -4.45 -16.78 -11.63
N SER A 31 -4.60 -16.25 -10.41
CA SER A 31 -4.74 -14.81 -10.21
C SER A 31 -3.49 -14.17 -9.66
N PHE A 32 -2.86 -13.30 -10.45
CA PHE A 32 -1.85 -12.34 -10.04
C PHE A 32 -2.43 -10.94 -9.80
N ALA A 33 -3.77 -10.81 -9.80
CA ALA A 33 -4.43 -9.50 -9.69
C ALA A 33 -4.54 -8.99 -8.25
N GLY A 34 -4.74 -9.86 -7.27
CA GLY A 34 -4.97 -9.49 -5.88
C GLY A 34 -3.72 -8.92 -5.21
N GLY A 35 -3.87 -7.90 -4.36
CA GLY A 35 -2.82 -7.44 -3.43
C GLY A 35 -2.95 -8.14 -2.06
N LEU A 36 -3.24 -9.44 -2.07
CA LEU A 36 -3.52 -10.22 -0.86
C LEU A 36 -2.24 -10.88 -0.34
N PRO A 37 -1.98 -10.85 0.98
CA PRO A 37 -0.91 -11.64 1.57
C PRO A 37 -1.22 -13.13 1.46
N ASN A 38 -0.17 -13.95 1.53
CA ASN A 38 -0.30 -15.40 1.52
C ASN A 38 -1.02 -15.89 2.77
N ARG A 39 -2.17 -16.53 2.58
CA ARG A 39 -3.00 -17.02 3.69
C ARG A 39 -2.37 -18.17 4.47
N ASP A 40 -1.47 -18.95 3.84
CA ASP A 40 -0.80 -20.07 4.46
C ASP A 40 0.27 -19.63 5.48
N LEU A 41 0.62 -18.33 5.46
CA LEU A 41 1.53 -17.70 6.40
C LEU A 41 0.82 -16.99 7.55
N PHE A 42 -0.52 -17.02 7.64
CA PHE A 42 -1.20 -16.39 8.77
C PHE A 42 -0.93 -17.18 10.06
N PRO A 43 -0.54 -16.51 11.16
CA PRO A 43 -0.23 -17.16 12.43
C PRO A 43 -1.51 -17.53 13.19
N VAL A 44 -2.28 -18.49 12.64
CA VAL A 44 -3.65 -18.81 13.09
C VAL A 44 -3.69 -19.33 14.52
N GLU A 45 -2.80 -20.29 14.87
CA GLU A 45 -2.78 -20.87 16.21
C GLU A 45 -2.26 -19.87 17.25
N GLU A 46 -1.27 -19.06 16.91
CA GLU A 46 -0.74 -18.01 17.74
C GLU A 46 -1.82 -16.95 18.04
N LEU A 47 -2.55 -16.50 17.01
CA LEU A 47 -3.64 -15.54 17.17
C LEU A 47 -4.82 -16.11 17.96
N LYS A 48 -5.14 -17.39 17.78
CA LYS A 48 -6.15 -18.08 18.57
C LYS A 48 -5.76 -18.11 20.07
N ASN A 49 -4.52 -18.50 20.38
CA ASN A 49 -4.02 -18.53 21.76
C ASN A 49 -3.99 -17.12 22.36
N SER A 50 -3.52 -16.12 21.62
CA SER A 50 -3.55 -14.72 22.04
C SER A 50 -4.99 -14.24 22.30
N THR A 51 -5.95 -14.67 21.48
CA THR A 51 -7.37 -14.34 21.68
C THR A 51 -7.91 -14.91 22.98
N ILE A 52 -7.62 -16.18 23.28
CA ILE A 52 -8.03 -16.83 24.54
C ILE A 52 -7.45 -16.06 25.72
N LYS A 53 -6.15 -15.78 25.69
CA LYS A 53 -5.44 -15.07 26.76
C LYS A 53 -6.01 -13.67 26.98
N VAL A 54 -6.30 -12.92 25.92
CA VAL A 54 -6.94 -11.60 26.03
C VAL A 54 -8.29 -11.67 26.74
N TYR A 55 -9.11 -12.68 26.45
CA TYR A 55 -10.38 -12.86 27.15
C TYR A 55 -10.21 -13.29 28.62
N GLU A 56 -9.23 -14.14 28.92
CA GLU A 56 -8.94 -14.58 30.28
C GLU A 56 -8.44 -13.43 31.15
N GLU A 57 -7.55 -12.57 30.62
CA GLU A 57 -6.94 -11.47 31.37
C GLU A 57 -7.84 -10.22 31.46
N ALA A 58 -8.49 -9.85 30.36
CA ALA A 58 -9.28 -8.61 30.29
C ALA A 58 -10.79 -8.82 30.51
N GLY A 59 -11.29 -10.03 30.32
CA GLY A 59 -12.70 -10.36 30.55
C GLY A 59 -13.68 -9.44 29.80
N ARG A 60 -14.52 -8.75 30.58
CA ARG A 60 -15.54 -7.84 30.03
C ARG A 60 -14.96 -6.53 29.52
N GLU A 61 -13.82 -6.11 30.01
CA GLU A 61 -13.15 -4.83 29.68
C GLU A 61 -12.84 -4.74 28.17
N VAL A 62 -12.41 -5.85 27.56
CA VAL A 62 -12.07 -5.88 26.12
C VAL A 62 -13.26 -5.69 25.20
N LEU A 63 -14.49 -5.83 25.72
CA LEU A 63 -15.75 -5.67 24.97
C LEU A 63 -16.36 -4.28 25.12
N GLN A 64 -15.74 -3.39 25.93
CA GLN A 64 -16.21 -2.03 26.16
C GLN A 64 -15.61 -1.05 25.14
N TYR A 65 -16.20 0.13 25.03
CA TYR A 65 -15.61 1.25 24.32
C TYR A 65 -14.23 1.63 24.87
N THR A 66 -13.36 2.17 24.00
CA THR A 66 -12.01 2.60 24.37
C THR A 66 -11.69 3.99 23.84
N ASN A 67 -10.46 4.46 24.07
CA ASN A 67 -9.98 5.76 23.59
C ASN A 67 -9.88 5.77 22.05
N SER A 68 -10.05 6.95 21.47
CA SER A 68 -9.95 7.14 20.03
C SER A 68 -8.55 6.91 19.49
N GLU A 69 -7.52 7.25 20.28
CA GLU A 69 -6.11 7.08 19.95
C GLU A 69 -5.72 5.60 19.77
N GLY A 70 -6.41 4.72 20.49
CA GLY A 70 -6.19 3.28 20.47
C GLY A 70 -5.45 2.76 21.71
N TYR A 71 -5.31 1.44 21.77
CA TYR A 71 -4.74 0.70 22.89
C TYR A 71 -3.29 1.12 23.15
N LEU A 72 -3.01 1.54 24.39
CA LEU A 72 -1.72 2.13 24.78
C LEU A 72 -0.55 1.19 24.49
N GLU A 73 -0.64 -0.05 24.92
CA GLU A 73 0.45 -1.03 24.77
C GLU A 73 0.74 -1.33 23.29
N LEU A 74 -0.28 -1.34 22.43
CA LEU A 74 -0.07 -1.48 20.99
C LEU A 74 0.66 -0.25 20.42
N ARG A 75 0.30 0.96 20.86
CA ARG A 75 0.98 2.19 20.47
C ARG A 75 2.44 2.20 20.93
N GLN A 76 2.72 1.71 22.15
CA GLN A 76 4.08 1.54 22.68
C GLN A 76 4.92 0.57 21.85
N ILE A 77 4.34 -0.59 21.50
CA ILE A 77 4.99 -1.57 20.60
C ILE A 77 5.35 -0.94 19.26
N ILE A 78 4.41 -0.20 18.64
CA ILE A 78 4.64 0.48 17.36
C ILE A 78 5.73 1.54 17.50
N ALA A 79 5.69 2.36 18.57
CA ALA A 79 6.70 3.38 18.83
C ALA A 79 8.10 2.77 19.01
N GLU A 80 8.22 1.67 19.73
CA GLU A 80 9.48 0.95 19.91
C GLU A 80 10.03 0.43 18.58
N ARG A 81 9.19 -0.15 17.71
CA ARG A 81 9.62 -0.60 16.38
C ARG A 81 10.17 0.55 15.52
N TYR A 82 9.55 1.74 15.59
CA TYR A 82 10.07 2.92 14.89
C TYR A 82 11.40 3.42 15.50
N ARG A 83 11.52 3.46 16.83
CA ARG A 83 12.79 3.83 17.50
C ARG A 83 13.93 2.88 17.13
N ASN A 84 13.64 1.58 17.01
CA ASN A 84 14.64 0.59 16.57
C ASN A 84 15.09 0.79 15.11
N LYS A 85 14.28 1.49 14.30
CA LYS A 85 14.63 1.95 12.94
C LYS A 85 15.24 3.37 12.91
N GLY A 86 15.59 3.94 14.06
CA GLY A 86 16.19 5.28 14.17
C GLY A 86 15.20 6.44 14.01
N ILE A 87 13.89 6.20 14.13
CA ILE A 87 12.87 7.23 14.05
C ILE A 87 12.40 7.58 15.46
N ASP A 88 12.60 8.84 15.87
CA ASP A 88 12.19 9.34 17.19
C ASP A 88 10.67 9.53 17.24
N VAL A 89 9.98 8.58 17.86
CA VAL A 89 8.52 8.51 17.99
C VAL A 89 8.16 7.97 19.37
N SER A 90 7.19 8.60 20.02
CA SER A 90 6.53 8.09 21.22
C SER A 90 5.12 7.57 20.89
N GLU A 91 4.53 6.87 21.82
CA GLU A 91 3.13 6.42 21.76
C GLU A 91 2.15 7.59 21.61
N GLU A 92 2.50 8.79 22.10
CA GLU A 92 1.68 9.99 22.00
C GLU A 92 1.63 10.57 20.57
N ASN A 93 2.51 10.11 19.68
CA ASN A 93 2.50 10.47 18.26
C ASN A 93 1.65 9.52 17.40
N ILE A 94 1.01 8.49 17.99
CA ILE A 94 0.39 7.39 17.26
C ILE A 94 -1.13 7.39 17.44
N LEU A 95 -1.85 7.31 16.33
CA LEU A 95 -3.28 7.09 16.24
C LEU A 95 -3.56 5.76 15.53
N ILE A 96 -4.18 4.82 16.23
CA ILE A 96 -4.60 3.54 15.63
C ILE A 96 -5.80 3.76 14.71
N THR A 97 -5.74 3.18 13.52
CA THR A 97 -6.78 3.30 12.48
C THR A 97 -7.30 1.94 12.02
N THR A 98 -8.47 1.93 11.41
CA THR A 98 -9.07 0.73 10.81
C THR A 98 -8.38 0.42 9.47
N GLY A 99 -7.09 0.06 9.55
CA GLY A 99 -6.14 -0.07 8.46
C GLY A 99 -5.67 1.29 7.92
N SER A 100 -4.57 1.30 7.14
CA SER A 100 -4.02 2.52 6.52
C SER A 100 -5.02 3.22 5.59
N GLN A 101 -5.99 2.50 5.01
CA GLN A 101 -7.04 3.10 4.18
C GLN A 101 -7.90 4.10 4.96
N GLN A 102 -8.23 3.83 6.23
CA GLN A 102 -8.87 4.83 7.08
C GLN A 102 -7.90 5.97 7.42
N GLY A 103 -6.61 5.68 7.56
CA GLY A 103 -5.60 6.72 7.74
C GLY A 103 -5.63 7.72 6.58
N LEU A 104 -5.71 7.26 5.34
CA LEU A 104 -5.84 8.12 4.16
C LEU A 104 -7.14 8.94 4.18
N ASP A 105 -8.27 8.33 4.54
CA ASP A 105 -9.56 9.04 4.64
C ASP A 105 -9.53 10.13 5.72
N VAL A 106 -8.98 9.82 6.90
CA VAL A 106 -8.83 10.78 8.01
C VAL A 106 -7.89 11.92 7.64
N LEU A 107 -6.79 11.64 6.95
CA LEU A 107 -5.88 12.66 6.43
C LEU A 107 -6.56 13.53 5.38
N GLY A 108 -7.30 12.95 4.44
CA GLY A 108 -8.09 13.69 3.47
C GLY A 108 -9.09 14.64 4.15
N LYS A 109 -9.86 14.16 5.14
CA LYS A 109 -10.80 14.96 5.93
C LYS A 109 -10.12 16.10 6.69
N THR A 110 -8.90 15.89 7.16
CA THR A 110 -8.20 16.87 7.99
C THR A 110 -7.53 17.97 7.16
N PHE A 111 -7.00 17.65 5.99
CA PHE A 111 -6.15 18.56 5.22
C PHE A 111 -6.81 19.14 3.97
N LEU A 112 -7.73 18.41 3.33
CA LEU A 112 -8.18 18.73 1.97
C LEU A 112 -9.54 19.41 1.94
N ASN A 113 -9.57 20.59 1.30
CA ASN A 113 -10.77 21.17 0.73
C ASN A 113 -10.86 20.78 -0.76
N GLU A 114 -12.04 21.02 -1.37
CA GLU A 114 -12.20 20.87 -2.81
C GLU A 114 -11.17 21.70 -3.57
N LYS A 115 -10.54 21.10 -4.58
CA LYS A 115 -9.50 21.67 -5.45
C LYS A 115 -8.15 21.96 -4.79
N ASP A 116 -7.93 21.50 -3.55
CA ASP A 116 -6.59 21.53 -2.98
C ASP A 116 -5.68 20.54 -3.75
N ASN A 117 -4.42 20.93 -3.95
CA ASN A 117 -3.48 20.14 -4.72
C ASN A 117 -2.77 19.10 -3.86
N VAL A 118 -2.66 17.88 -4.41
CA VAL A 118 -1.95 16.75 -3.80
C VAL A 118 -0.93 16.21 -4.80
N ILE A 119 0.36 16.23 -4.43
CA ILE A 119 1.40 15.55 -5.20
C ILE A 119 1.28 14.05 -4.98
N ILE A 120 1.35 13.27 -6.04
CA ILE A 120 1.25 11.81 -6.01
C ILE A 120 2.17 11.18 -7.05
N GLU A 121 2.63 9.96 -6.78
CA GLU A 121 3.37 9.13 -7.73
C GLU A 121 2.56 8.81 -8.98
N GLU A 122 3.26 8.68 -10.12
CA GLU A 122 2.68 8.19 -11.36
C GLU A 122 3.55 7.05 -11.95
N PRO A 123 3.03 5.80 -11.96
CA PRO A 123 1.72 5.37 -11.46
C PRO A 123 1.62 5.44 -9.94
N GLY A 124 0.42 5.69 -9.39
CA GLY A 124 0.17 5.89 -7.96
C GLY A 124 -0.70 4.80 -7.32
N TYR A 125 -0.72 4.75 -6.00
CA TYR A 125 -1.55 3.80 -5.27
C TYR A 125 -3.03 4.13 -5.39
N LEU A 126 -3.80 3.22 -5.98
CA LEU A 126 -5.24 3.40 -6.22
C LEU A 126 -6.03 3.74 -4.95
N GLY A 127 -5.65 3.18 -3.79
CA GLY A 127 -6.35 3.45 -2.53
C GLY A 127 -6.21 4.90 -2.08
N ALA A 128 -5.05 5.54 -2.31
CA ALA A 128 -4.83 6.95 -2.04
C ALA A 128 -5.56 7.84 -3.07
N ILE A 129 -5.46 7.49 -4.37
CA ILE A 129 -6.20 8.19 -5.43
C ILE A 129 -7.70 8.21 -5.07
N GLN A 130 -8.29 7.06 -4.73
CA GLN A 130 -9.70 6.96 -4.37
C GLN A 130 -10.05 7.76 -3.10
N ALA A 131 -9.21 7.68 -2.05
CA ALA A 131 -9.46 8.38 -0.79
C ALA A 131 -9.46 9.90 -0.98
N PHE A 132 -8.49 10.44 -1.72
CA PHE A 132 -8.39 11.88 -1.95
C PHE A 132 -9.37 12.39 -3.02
N SER A 133 -9.77 11.55 -3.99
CA SER A 133 -10.83 11.90 -4.96
C SER A 133 -12.17 12.20 -4.29
N VAL A 134 -12.51 11.53 -3.18
CA VAL A 134 -13.73 11.82 -2.39
C VAL A 134 -13.72 13.25 -1.85
N HIS A 135 -12.54 13.84 -1.63
CA HIS A 135 -12.39 15.24 -1.24
C HIS A 135 -12.29 16.20 -2.42
N ARG A 136 -12.43 15.70 -3.66
CA ARG A 136 -12.31 16.47 -4.92
C ARG A 136 -10.97 17.22 -5.00
N ALA A 137 -9.90 16.58 -4.53
CA ALA A 137 -8.55 17.11 -4.65
C ALA A 137 -8.09 17.13 -6.11
N ASN A 138 -7.25 18.11 -6.44
CA ASN A 138 -6.50 18.12 -7.69
C ASN A 138 -5.22 17.31 -7.50
N PHE A 139 -4.98 16.35 -8.37
CA PHE A 139 -3.72 15.62 -8.35
C PHE A 139 -2.66 16.31 -9.20
N CYS A 140 -1.45 16.36 -8.65
CA CYS A 140 -0.22 16.80 -9.30
C CYS A 140 0.69 15.57 -9.45
N PRO A 141 0.50 14.74 -10.50
CA PRO A 141 1.27 13.52 -10.68
C PRO A 141 2.74 13.84 -10.98
N VAL A 142 3.63 12.98 -10.43
CA VAL A 142 5.06 12.99 -10.68
C VAL A 142 5.49 11.60 -11.12
N ARG A 143 6.03 11.48 -12.34
CA ARG A 143 6.49 10.20 -12.86
C ARG A 143 7.62 9.62 -12.01
N MET A 144 7.67 8.30 -12.00
CA MET A 144 8.71 7.54 -11.32
C MET A 144 9.76 7.05 -12.33
N ASP A 145 10.98 6.92 -11.85
CA ASP A 145 12.04 6.12 -12.45
C ASP A 145 12.44 4.98 -11.48
N ASP A 146 13.52 4.27 -11.75
CA ASP A 146 13.95 3.11 -10.94
C ASP A 146 14.34 3.45 -9.49
N GLU A 147 14.47 4.73 -9.15
CA GLU A 147 14.81 5.21 -7.81
C GLU A 147 13.67 5.94 -7.08
N GLY A 148 12.49 6.07 -7.68
CA GLY A 148 11.31 6.74 -7.13
C GLY A 148 10.85 7.95 -7.95
N MET A 149 10.15 8.92 -7.34
CA MET A 149 9.71 10.14 -8.02
C MET A 149 10.86 10.89 -8.67
N ARG A 150 10.68 11.35 -9.91
CA ARG A 150 11.63 12.17 -10.63
C ARG A 150 11.74 13.57 -10.00
N VAL A 151 12.94 13.93 -9.59
CA VAL A 151 13.21 15.18 -8.85
C VAL A 151 12.94 16.43 -9.70
N ASP A 152 13.26 16.38 -10.98
CA ASP A 152 13.03 17.48 -11.94
C ASP A 152 11.54 17.79 -12.08
N GLU A 153 10.71 16.78 -12.22
CA GLU A 153 9.25 16.91 -12.30
C GLU A 153 8.63 17.35 -10.98
N LEU A 154 9.09 16.80 -9.85
CA LEU A 154 8.67 17.25 -8.54
C LEU A 154 8.96 18.74 -8.32
N ALA A 155 10.17 19.21 -8.68
CA ALA A 155 10.54 20.61 -8.59
C ALA A 155 9.64 21.50 -9.47
N GLN A 156 9.24 21.02 -10.66
CA GLN A 156 8.29 21.72 -11.53
C GLN A 156 6.90 21.81 -10.89
N GLN A 157 6.39 20.71 -10.33
CA GLN A 157 5.08 20.70 -9.65
C GLN A 157 5.05 21.68 -8.48
N LEU A 158 6.08 21.71 -7.64
CA LEU A 158 6.20 22.63 -6.50
C LEU A 158 6.23 24.11 -6.93
N LYS A 159 6.86 24.43 -8.06
CA LYS A 159 6.87 25.78 -8.61
C LYS A 159 5.53 26.21 -9.18
N SER A 160 4.80 25.29 -9.79
CA SER A 160 3.57 25.58 -10.54
C SER A 160 2.32 25.52 -9.65
N ASN A 161 2.35 24.78 -8.56
CA ASN A 161 1.20 24.46 -7.76
C ASN A 161 1.49 24.67 -6.26
N LYS A 162 0.55 25.31 -5.56
CA LYS A 162 0.57 25.32 -4.09
C LYS A 162 -0.05 24.00 -3.60
N CYS A 163 0.78 23.05 -3.20
CA CYS A 163 0.35 21.74 -2.74
C CYS A 163 0.23 21.70 -1.21
N LYS A 164 -0.77 20.98 -0.69
CA LYS A 164 -0.94 20.74 0.75
C LYS A 164 -0.34 19.43 1.22
N LEU A 165 -0.44 18.41 0.38
CA LEU A 165 0.04 17.06 0.67
C LEU A 165 0.90 16.55 -0.47
N MET A 166 1.89 15.73 -0.12
CA MET A 166 2.61 14.86 -1.02
C MET A 166 2.45 13.43 -0.50
N TYR A 167 1.95 12.53 -1.32
CA TYR A 167 1.76 11.12 -0.97
C TYR A 167 2.76 10.24 -1.71
N THR A 168 3.40 9.33 -0.99
CA THR A 168 4.36 8.37 -1.55
C THR A 168 4.34 7.03 -0.80
N VAL A 169 4.66 5.94 -1.53
CA VAL A 169 4.93 4.60 -1.00
C VAL A 169 6.40 4.29 -1.29
N PRO A 170 7.35 4.73 -0.43
CA PRO A 170 8.77 4.73 -0.80
C PRO A 170 9.44 3.36 -0.68
N ASN A 171 8.77 2.36 -0.12
CA ASN A 171 9.26 0.98 -0.02
C ASN A 171 8.37 0.05 -0.85
N PHE A 172 8.94 -0.57 -1.88
CA PHE A 172 8.24 -1.57 -2.71
C PHE A 172 6.88 -1.10 -3.21
N GLN A 173 6.88 0.07 -3.81
CA GLN A 173 5.71 0.84 -4.21
C GLN A 173 4.63 -0.01 -4.91
N ASN A 174 3.39 0.24 -4.60
CA ASN A 174 2.25 -0.31 -5.30
C ASN A 174 1.74 0.71 -6.34
N PRO A 175 1.90 0.43 -7.67
CA PRO A 175 1.99 -0.90 -8.28
C PRO A 175 3.39 -1.37 -8.69
N THR A 176 4.43 -0.51 -8.65
CA THR A 176 5.67 -0.74 -9.40
C THR A 176 6.67 -1.70 -8.73
N GLY A 177 6.58 -1.90 -7.42
CA GLY A 177 7.60 -2.62 -6.65
C GLY A 177 8.89 -1.83 -6.40
N ILE A 178 9.01 -0.61 -6.94
CA ILE A 178 10.20 0.24 -6.81
C ILE A 178 10.38 0.71 -5.38
N SER A 179 11.62 0.79 -4.91
CA SER A 179 11.99 1.42 -3.64
C SER A 179 12.80 2.67 -3.90
N TYR A 180 12.51 3.74 -3.16
CA TYR A 180 13.30 4.97 -3.25
C TYR A 180 14.67 4.76 -2.68
N SER A 181 15.71 5.13 -3.43
CA SER A 181 17.09 5.10 -2.93
C SER A 181 17.30 6.12 -1.80
N HIS A 182 18.30 5.89 -0.97
CA HIS A 182 18.69 6.84 0.09
C HIS A 182 18.90 8.25 -0.48
N GLN A 183 19.66 8.35 -1.56
CA GLN A 183 19.95 9.64 -2.20
C GLN A 183 18.69 10.33 -2.71
N ARG A 184 17.74 9.56 -3.30
CA ARG A 184 16.46 10.10 -3.77
C ARG A 184 15.63 10.65 -2.61
N ARG A 185 15.56 9.93 -1.49
CA ARG A 185 14.84 10.38 -0.28
C ARG A 185 15.45 11.65 0.28
N GLN A 186 16.76 11.72 0.40
CA GLN A 186 17.47 12.92 0.87
C GLN A 186 17.20 14.11 -0.05
N THR A 187 17.33 13.94 -1.36
CA THR A 187 17.09 15.00 -2.35
C THR A 187 15.66 15.53 -2.31
N ILE A 188 14.68 14.64 -2.23
CA ILE A 188 13.27 15.03 -2.10
C ILE A 188 13.03 15.76 -0.77
N ALA A 189 13.57 15.24 0.34
CA ALA A 189 13.44 15.89 1.64
C ALA A 189 14.02 17.30 1.64
N ASP A 190 15.21 17.50 1.06
CA ASP A 190 15.83 18.80 0.91
C ASP A 190 15.00 19.77 0.06
N LEU A 191 14.35 19.25 -0.97
CA LEU A 191 13.50 20.04 -1.86
C LEU A 191 12.22 20.54 -1.17
N ILE A 192 11.62 19.73 -0.30
CA ILE A 192 10.32 20.03 0.32
C ILE A 192 10.40 20.56 1.76
N LYS A 193 11.59 20.60 2.40
CA LYS A 193 11.73 20.95 3.82
C LYS A 193 11.17 22.34 4.18
N ASP A 194 11.29 23.30 3.26
CA ASP A 194 10.84 24.67 3.44
C ASP A 194 9.44 24.94 2.84
N GLU A 195 8.87 23.94 2.16
CA GLU A 195 7.54 24.03 1.57
C GLU A 195 6.43 23.92 2.64
N GLN A 196 5.26 24.54 2.35
CA GLN A 196 4.09 24.47 3.24
C GLN A 196 3.21 23.24 2.96
N LEU A 197 3.83 22.07 2.88
CA LEU A 197 3.12 20.80 2.66
C LEU A 197 3.53 19.76 3.70
N TYR A 198 2.74 18.71 3.84
CA TYR A 198 3.09 17.51 4.58
C TYR A 198 3.31 16.34 3.62
N LEU A 199 4.39 15.60 3.86
CA LEU A 199 4.66 14.35 3.17
C LEU A 199 3.97 13.21 3.94
N ILE A 200 3.14 12.43 3.26
CA ILE A 200 2.56 11.19 3.74
C ILE A 200 3.42 10.05 3.19
N GLU A 201 4.15 9.40 4.08
CA GLU A 201 4.92 8.19 3.80
C GLU A 201 4.07 6.98 4.19
N ASP A 202 3.49 6.30 3.20
CA ASP A 202 2.68 5.09 3.42
C ASP A 202 3.59 3.86 3.27
N ASP A 203 3.82 3.16 4.38
CA ASP A 203 4.78 2.06 4.45
C ASP A 203 4.15 0.74 4.93
N PRO A 204 3.26 0.13 4.13
CA PRO A 204 2.71 -1.19 4.45
C PRO A 204 3.65 -2.35 4.12
N TYR A 205 4.77 -2.09 3.41
CA TYR A 205 5.65 -3.13 2.86
C TYR A 205 7.08 -3.07 3.38
N GLY A 206 7.51 -2.04 4.12
CA GLY A 206 8.90 -1.83 4.50
C GLY A 206 9.53 -2.98 5.29
N ASP A 207 8.73 -3.71 6.08
CA ASP A 207 9.19 -4.93 6.76
C ASP A 207 9.35 -6.15 5.82
N LEU A 208 8.91 -6.07 4.55
CA LEU A 208 8.93 -7.18 3.58
C LEU A 208 10.11 -7.05 2.60
N ARG A 209 11.30 -6.77 3.11
CA ARG A 209 12.53 -6.73 2.32
C ARG A 209 13.18 -8.10 2.26
N PHE A 210 13.55 -8.56 1.05
CA PHE A 210 14.21 -9.86 0.83
C PHE A 210 15.68 -9.70 0.53
N PHE A 211 16.06 -8.60 -0.14
CA PHE A 211 17.41 -8.31 -0.59
C PHE A 211 17.77 -6.85 -0.31
N GLY A 212 19.08 -6.56 -0.35
CA GLY A 212 19.60 -5.21 -0.14
C GLY A 212 19.51 -4.73 1.31
N GLU A 213 19.61 -3.43 1.51
CA GLU A 213 19.63 -2.78 2.82
C GLU A 213 18.38 -1.92 3.03
N ASP A 214 17.94 -1.82 4.29
CA ASP A 214 16.83 -0.95 4.67
C ASP A 214 17.15 0.52 4.35
N GLN A 215 16.14 1.22 3.84
CA GLN A 215 16.25 2.63 3.52
C GLN A 215 15.66 3.49 4.64
N PRO A 216 16.30 4.63 5.00
CA PRO A 216 15.79 5.50 6.05
C PRO A 216 14.44 6.11 5.64
N SER A 217 13.52 6.24 6.60
CA SER A 217 12.26 6.95 6.41
C SER A 217 12.49 8.43 6.11
N PHE A 218 11.61 9.06 5.32
CA PHE A 218 11.58 10.52 5.17
C PHE A 218 11.46 11.24 6.51
N LYS A 219 10.85 10.59 7.52
CA LYS A 219 10.71 11.17 8.86
C LYS A 219 12.06 11.39 9.55
N THR A 220 13.12 10.68 9.18
CA THR A 220 14.48 10.92 9.70
C THR A 220 15.09 12.21 9.16
N PHE A 221 14.73 12.62 7.94
CA PHE A 221 15.22 13.84 7.30
C PHE A 221 14.38 15.08 7.64
N ILE A 222 13.05 14.93 7.63
CA ILE A 222 12.08 16.02 7.84
C ILE A 222 11.01 15.63 8.86
N PRO A 223 11.38 15.41 10.15
CA PRO A 223 10.52 14.80 11.17
C PRO A 223 9.20 15.55 11.40
N ASN A 224 9.20 16.89 11.31
CA ASN A 224 8.03 17.71 11.55
C ASN A 224 7.12 17.89 10.32
N ARG A 225 7.53 17.37 9.15
CA ARG A 225 6.80 17.47 7.88
C ARG A 225 6.35 16.11 7.35
N THR A 226 6.78 15.02 8.00
CA THR A 226 6.43 13.66 7.58
C THR A 226 5.37 13.06 8.51
N ILE A 227 4.30 12.56 7.90
CA ILE A 227 3.27 11.74 8.51
C ILE A 227 3.48 10.31 8.00
N LEU A 228 3.65 9.33 8.92
CA LEU A 228 3.80 7.94 8.54
C LEU A 228 2.44 7.23 8.60
N LEU A 229 2.19 6.36 7.64
CA LEU A 229 1.13 5.36 7.69
C LEU A 229 1.77 3.98 7.77
N GLY A 230 1.18 3.12 8.60
CA GLY A 230 1.59 1.73 8.69
C GLY A 230 0.40 0.79 8.89
N SER A 231 0.64 -0.51 8.75
CA SER A 231 -0.42 -1.50 8.85
C SER A 231 0.11 -2.89 9.19
N PHE A 232 -0.62 -3.64 10.02
CA PHE A 232 -0.37 -5.07 10.24
C PHE A 232 -1.00 -5.97 9.16
N SER A 233 -1.62 -5.39 8.13
CA SER A 233 -2.31 -6.16 7.09
C SER A 233 -1.40 -7.07 6.27
N LYS A 234 -0.09 -6.77 6.19
CA LYS A 234 0.87 -7.51 5.38
C LYS A 234 1.82 -8.38 6.21
N THR A 235 1.93 -8.08 7.50
CA THR A 235 2.87 -8.74 8.43
C THR A 235 2.18 -9.62 9.47
N VAL A 236 0.86 -9.44 9.71
CA VAL A 236 0.06 -10.30 10.60
C VAL A 236 -1.14 -10.83 9.85
N VAL A 237 -2.26 -10.08 9.82
CA VAL A 237 -3.48 -10.47 9.10
C VAL A 237 -4.25 -9.24 8.60
N PRO A 238 -4.79 -9.27 7.37
CA PRO A 238 -5.54 -8.13 6.83
C PRO A 238 -6.94 -7.97 7.42
N SER A 239 -7.57 -9.06 7.91
CA SER A 239 -8.96 -9.08 8.38
C SER A 239 -9.18 -8.30 9.68
N PHE A 240 -8.17 -8.15 10.53
CA PHE A 240 -8.28 -7.40 11.79
C PHE A 240 -8.38 -5.90 11.56
N ARG A 241 -8.02 -5.42 10.38
CA ARG A 241 -8.12 -4.01 10.01
C ARG A 241 -7.39 -3.09 10.99
N ILE A 242 -6.17 -3.42 11.37
CA ILE A 242 -5.33 -2.56 12.22
C ILE A 242 -4.23 -1.91 11.39
N GLY A 243 -4.23 -0.59 11.41
CA GLY A 243 -3.18 0.29 10.90
C GLY A 243 -2.98 1.45 11.85
N TRP A 244 -2.12 2.37 11.50
CA TRP A 244 -1.84 3.55 12.34
C TRP A 244 -1.35 4.73 11.52
N ILE A 245 -1.47 5.91 12.11
CA ILE A 245 -0.84 7.16 11.68
C ILE A 245 0.19 7.54 12.73
N VAL A 246 1.39 7.96 12.30
CA VAL A 246 2.35 8.66 13.15
C VAL A 246 2.44 10.10 12.68
N ALA A 247 2.10 11.03 13.55
CA ALA A 247 2.09 12.45 13.21
C ALA A 247 2.61 13.33 14.37
N PRO A 248 3.08 14.57 14.09
CA PRO A 248 3.31 15.57 15.14
C PRO A 248 2.03 15.83 15.95
N GLU A 249 2.18 16.08 17.25
CA GLU A 249 1.08 16.23 18.21
C GLU A 249 -0.02 17.19 17.74
N LYS A 250 0.36 18.37 17.26
CA LYS A 250 -0.60 19.39 16.76
C LYS A 250 -1.49 18.90 15.61
N ILE A 251 -0.97 17.96 14.81
CA ILE A 251 -1.72 17.32 13.71
C ILE A 251 -2.58 16.23 14.28
N LEU A 252 -2.04 15.44 15.20
CA LEU A 252 -2.72 14.30 15.81
C LEU A 252 -4.05 14.71 16.44
N ASP A 253 -4.13 15.82 17.15
CA ASP A 253 -5.37 16.37 17.71
C ASP A 253 -6.48 16.54 16.66
N LYS A 254 -6.13 17.00 15.46
CA LYS A 254 -7.09 17.17 14.36
C LYS A 254 -7.48 15.86 13.72
N LEU A 255 -6.53 14.92 13.63
CA LEU A 255 -6.79 13.55 13.14
C LEU A 255 -7.72 12.80 14.10
N ILE A 256 -7.55 12.98 15.42
CA ILE A 256 -8.44 12.37 16.42
C ILE A 256 -9.87 12.89 16.26
N ILE A 257 -10.08 14.19 16.06
CA ILE A 257 -11.41 14.75 15.80
C ILE A 257 -12.05 14.12 14.55
N ALA A 258 -11.30 14.02 13.45
CA ALA A 258 -11.78 13.41 12.22
C ALA A 258 -12.06 11.90 12.38
N LYS A 259 -11.26 11.19 13.17
CA LYS A 259 -11.44 9.79 13.54
C LYS A 259 -12.70 9.59 14.38
N GLN A 260 -12.92 10.41 15.41
CA GLN A 260 -14.13 10.37 16.24
C GLN A 260 -15.40 10.56 15.43
N ALA A 261 -15.37 11.45 14.45
CA ALA A 261 -16.49 11.67 13.52
C ALA A 261 -16.69 10.52 12.51
N SER A 262 -15.71 9.61 12.36
CA SER A 262 -15.79 8.49 11.42
C SER A 262 -16.28 7.20 12.07
N ASP A 263 -15.61 6.72 13.13
CA ASP A 263 -15.90 5.44 13.77
C ASP A 263 -15.61 5.42 15.28
N LEU A 264 -15.38 6.59 15.89
CA LEU A 264 -15.05 6.81 17.30
C LEU A 264 -13.69 6.20 17.69
N HIS A 265 -13.50 4.90 17.52
CA HIS A 265 -12.24 4.18 17.74
C HIS A 265 -12.18 2.92 16.88
N THR A 266 -10.97 2.45 16.60
CA THR A 266 -10.75 1.15 15.94
C THR A 266 -11.08 0.00 16.88
N ASN A 267 -11.46 -1.16 16.32
CA ASN A 267 -11.84 -2.36 17.08
C ASN A 267 -10.81 -2.69 18.19
N TYR A 268 -11.25 -2.61 19.45
CA TYR A 268 -10.38 -2.75 20.61
C TYR A 268 -9.88 -4.17 20.81
N LEU A 269 -10.74 -5.17 20.59
CA LEU A 269 -10.37 -6.58 20.71
C LEU A 269 -9.24 -6.93 19.73
N SER A 270 -9.33 -6.50 18.48
CA SER A 270 -8.29 -6.76 17.48
C SER A 270 -6.95 -6.12 17.85
N GLN A 271 -6.97 -4.93 18.44
CA GLN A 271 -5.76 -4.25 18.94
C GLN A 271 -5.10 -5.05 20.05
N ARG A 272 -5.90 -5.51 21.02
CA ARG A 272 -5.43 -6.32 22.15
C ARG A 272 -4.84 -7.65 21.70
N ILE A 273 -5.49 -8.34 20.73
CA ILE A 273 -5.01 -9.60 20.18
C ILE A 273 -3.66 -9.43 19.49
N ILE A 274 -3.48 -8.38 18.68
CA ILE A 274 -2.20 -8.13 18.01
C ILE A 274 -1.11 -7.77 19.01
N ALA A 275 -1.40 -6.93 20.01
CA ALA A 275 -0.44 -6.60 21.06
C ALA A 275 -0.01 -7.85 21.83
N GLN A 276 -0.96 -8.71 22.20
CA GLN A 276 -0.71 -9.97 22.89
C GLN A 276 0.10 -10.94 22.02
N TYR A 277 -0.21 -11.05 20.74
CA TYR A 277 0.54 -11.88 19.80
C TYR A 277 2.02 -11.43 19.72
N ILE A 278 2.28 -10.12 19.58
CA ILE A 278 3.65 -9.59 19.51
C ILE A 278 4.40 -9.76 20.85
N ALA A 279 3.69 -9.70 21.98
CA ALA A 279 4.28 -9.90 23.31
C ALA A 279 4.66 -11.36 23.58
N ASP A 280 3.87 -12.32 23.10
CA ASP A 280 4.04 -13.74 23.43
C ASP A 280 4.89 -14.50 22.39
N TYR A 281 5.01 -13.99 21.16
CA TYR A 281 5.67 -14.69 20.04
C TYR A 281 6.74 -13.84 19.39
N ASP A 282 7.70 -14.47 18.71
CA ASP A 282 8.75 -13.78 17.95
C ASP A 282 8.18 -13.25 16.62
N PHE A 283 7.69 -12.03 16.68
CA PHE A 283 7.13 -11.35 15.51
C PHE A 283 8.17 -11.11 14.40
N ASN A 284 9.45 -10.90 14.76
CA ASN A 284 10.50 -10.69 13.75
C ASN A 284 10.82 -12.00 13.01
N ALA A 285 10.84 -13.13 13.71
CA ALA A 285 10.97 -14.44 13.06
C ALA A 285 9.80 -14.73 12.11
N HIS A 286 8.57 -14.32 12.47
CA HIS A 286 7.42 -14.43 11.59
C HIS A 286 7.56 -13.56 10.32
N ILE A 287 8.03 -12.31 10.44
CA ILE A 287 8.32 -11.45 9.29
C ILE A 287 9.40 -12.09 8.41
N GLN A 288 10.47 -12.64 9.00
CA GLN A 288 11.52 -13.32 8.25
C GLN A 288 10.98 -14.50 7.44
N LEU A 289 10.11 -15.32 8.02
CA LEU A 289 9.43 -16.41 7.31
C LEU A 289 8.64 -15.91 6.09
N ILE A 290 7.91 -14.80 6.24
CA ILE A 290 7.19 -14.16 5.13
C ILE A 290 8.17 -13.71 4.05
N CYS A 291 9.27 -13.04 4.43
CA CYS A 291 10.30 -12.55 3.52
C CYS A 291 10.96 -13.69 2.73
N GLU A 292 11.32 -14.79 3.38
CA GLU A 292 11.90 -15.97 2.72
C GLU A 292 10.92 -16.55 1.69
N ARG A 293 9.65 -16.69 2.06
CA ARG A 293 8.62 -17.23 1.16
C ARG A 293 8.36 -16.31 -0.03
N TYR A 294 8.19 -15.02 0.20
CA TYR A 294 7.94 -14.04 -0.87
C TYR A 294 9.16 -13.85 -1.76
N GLY A 295 10.38 -13.93 -1.20
CA GLY A 295 11.61 -13.91 -1.98
C GLY A 295 11.72 -15.07 -2.95
N ALA A 296 11.34 -16.29 -2.53
CA ALA A 296 11.29 -17.47 -3.39
C ALA A 296 10.24 -17.32 -4.51
N GLN A 297 9.03 -16.86 -4.17
CA GLN A 297 7.95 -16.63 -5.13
C GLN A 297 8.30 -15.52 -6.14
N ARG A 298 8.91 -14.40 -5.68
CA ARG A 298 9.43 -13.34 -6.55
C ARG A 298 10.45 -13.88 -7.55
N ASN A 299 11.42 -14.69 -7.09
CA ASN A 299 12.45 -15.27 -7.95
C ASN A 299 11.84 -16.25 -8.97
N ALA A 300 10.88 -17.07 -8.56
CA ALA A 300 10.16 -17.94 -9.48
C ALA A 300 9.45 -17.14 -10.58
N MET A 301 8.77 -16.04 -10.21
CA MET A 301 8.08 -15.19 -11.19
C MET A 301 9.04 -14.53 -12.17
N ILE A 302 10.13 -13.92 -11.70
CA ILE A 302 11.13 -13.27 -12.57
C ILE A 302 11.80 -14.28 -13.50
N ASN A 303 12.17 -15.46 -12.99
CA ASN A 303 12.78 -16.49 -13.82
C ASN A 303 11.83 -17.00 -14.90
N ALA A 304 10.53 -17.18 -14.58
CA ALA A 304 9.53 -17.56 -15.56
C ALA A 304 9.30 -16.46 -16.61
N ILE A 305 9.25 -15.17 -16.20
CA ILE A 305 9.15 -14.03 -17.12
C ILE A 305 10.33 -14.00 -18.09
N ARG A 306 11.55 -14.07 -17.58
CA ARG A 306 12.77 -14.05 -18.40
C ARG A 306 12.84 -15.21 -19.41
N LYS A 307 12.25 -16.35 -19.06
CA LYS A 307 12.22 -17.54 -19.89
C LYS A 307 11.12 -17.51 -20.96
N ASP A 308 9.93 -17.07 -20.59
CA ASP A 308 8.73 -17.36 -21.37
C ASP A 308 8.13 -16.11 -22.04
N PHE A 309 8.45 -14.87 -21.57
CA PHE A 309 7.91 -13.66 -22.19
C PHE A 309 8.63 -13.34 -23.51
N PRO A 310 7.91 -12.78 -24.49
CA PRO A 310 8.52 -12.36 -25.74
C PRO A 310 9.47 -11.17 -25.56
N GLU A 311 10.34 -10.97 -26.53
CA GLU A 311 11.26 -9.84 -26.60
C GLU A 311 10.50 -8.49 -26.60
N GLY A 312 11.08 -7.47 -25.92
CA GLY A 312 10.49 -6.15 -25.81
C GLY A 312 9.53 -5.96 -24.63
N VAL A 313 9.27 -7.01 -23.83
CA VAL A 313 8.56 -6.88 -22.55
C VAL A 313 9.57 -6.58 -21.43
N GLU A 314 9.37 -5.45 -20.75
CA GLU A 314 10.19 -5.05 -19.61
C GLU A 314 9.47 -5.33 -18.28
N HIS A 315 10.23 -5.47 -17.19
CA HIS A 315 9.68 -5.66 -15.85
C HIS A 315 10.58 -5.07 -14.77
N THR A 316 9.97 -4.68 -13.64
CA THR A 316 10.71 -4.30 -12.43
C THR A 316 11.24 -5.54 -11.70
N GLU A 317 12.32 -5.35 -10.91
CA GLU A 317 12.91 -6.41 -10.08
C GLU A 317 12.98 -5.96 -8.60
N PRO A 318 11.84 -5.97 -7.89
CA PRO A 318 11.78 -5.46 -6.54
C PRO A 318 12.64 -6.27 -5.55
N GLU A 319 13.24 -5.58 -4.59
CA GLU A 319 14.01 -6.19 -3.49
C GLU A 319 13.12 -6.66 -2.33
N GLY A 320 11.80 -6.44 -2.43
CA GLY A 320 10.81 -6.75 -1.39
C GLY A 320 9.38 -6.54 -1.88
N GLY A 321 8.46 -6.45 -0.92
CA GLY A 321 7.04 -6.19 -1.21
C GLY A 321 6.31 -7.38 -1.80
N MET A 322 5.40 -7.10 -2.75
CA MET A 322 4.44 -8.09 -3.25
C MET A 322 4.19 -8.01 -4.76
N PHE A 323 4.77 -7.01 -5.46
CA PHE A 323 4.36 -6.67 -6.83
C PHE A 323 5.53 -6.57 -7.79
N LEU A 324 5.24 -6.93 -9.05
CA LEU A 324 6.03 -6.60 -10.23
C LEU A 324 5.20 -5.73 -11.17
N TRP A 325 5.88 -4.80 -11.85
CA TRP A 325 5.31 -3.96 -12.90
C TRP A 325 5.87 -4.38 -14.23
N ILE A 326 4.98 -4.68 -15.16
CA ILE A 326 5.33 -5.11 -16.50
C ILE A 326 5.03 -3.97 -17.46
N THR A 327 5.93 -3.70 -18.39
CA THR A 327 5.77 -2.79 -19.52
C THR A 327 5.79 -3.60 -20.81
N LEU A 328 4.67 -3.60 -21.53
CA LEU A 328 4.52 -4.24 -22.83
C LEU A 328 5.08 -3.33 -23.93
N PRO A 329 5.41 -3.87 -25.11
CA PRO A 329 5.77 -3.08 -26.27
C PRO A 329 4.73 -1.99 -26.57
N GLU A 330 5.16 -0.87 -27.16
CA GLU A 330 4.28 0.23 -27.54
C GLU A 330 3.14 -0.25 -28.45
N GLY A 331 1.96 0.30 -28.25
CA GLY A 331 0.77 -0.02 -29.05
C GLY A 331 -0.08 -1.18 -28.51
N ILE A 332 0.40 -1.92 -27.51
CA ILE A 332 -0.37 -3.00 -26.89
C ILE A 332 -1.17 -2.46 -25.70
N SER A 333 -2.48 -2.69 -25.70
CA SER A 333 -3.38 -2.35 -24.61
C SER A 333 -3.36 -3.43 -23.52
N SER A 334 -3.04 -3.06 -22.28
CA SER A 334 -3.13 -3.99 -21.16
C SER A 334 -4.57 -4.42 -20.83
N ILE A 335 -5.58 -3.62 -21.21
CA ILE A 335 -7.01 -3.98 -21.08
C ILE A 335 -7.36 -5.06 -22.11
N GLU A 336 -6.96 -4.90 -23.37
CA GLU A 336 -7.19 -5.91 -24.41
C GLU A 336 -6.47 -7.21 -24.07
N LEU A 337 -5.21 -7.12 -23.61
CA LEU A 337 -4.48 -8.27 -23.10
C LEU A 337 -5.21 -8.95 -21.94
N PHE A 338 -5.84 -8.21 -21.04
CA PHE A 338 -6.58 -8.78 -19.91
C PHE A 338 -7.74 -9.68 -20.38
N GLU A 339 -8.47 -9.28 -21.44
CA GLU A 339 -9.56 -10.06 -22.00
C GLU A 339 -9.06 -11.40 -22.59
N VAL A 340 -7.89 -11.40 -23.24
CA VAL A 340 -7.25 -12.60 -23.76
C VAL A 340 -6.70 -13.47 -22.63
N ALA A 341 -6.08 -12.86 -21.62
CA ALA A 341 -5.52 -13.57 -20.47
C ALA A 341 -6.59 -14.31 -19.65
N ILE A 342 -7.77 -13.73 -19.47
CA ILE A 342 -8.89 -14.42 -18.80
C ILE A 342 -9.32 -15.68 -19.56
N LYS A 343 -9.36 -15.65 -20.92
CA LYS A 343 -9.64 -16.84 -21.73
C LYS A 343 -8.57 -17.91 -21.56
N ASN A 344 -7.31 -17.50 -21.38
CA ASN A 344 -6.17 -18.37 -21.08
C ASN A 344 -6.03 -18.72 -19.59
N LYS A 345 -7.05 -18.37 -18.74
CA LYS A 345 -7.12 -18.74 -17.31
C LYS A 345 -5.98 -18.12 -16.47
N VAL A 346 -5.63 -16.89 -16.76
CA VAL A 346 -4.72 -16.07 -15.92
C VAL A 346 -5.25 -14.66 -15.77
N ALA A 347 -5.08 -14.04 -14.61
CA ALA A 347 -5.55 -12.68 -14.32
C ALA A 347 -4.43 -11.81 -13.73
N PHE A 348 -4.42 -10.54 -14.09
CA PHE A 348 -3.53 -9.49 -13.59
C PHE A 348 -4.31 -8.18 -13.39
N VAL A 349 -3.67 -7.09 -12.99
CA VAL A 349 -4.31 -5.77 -12.97
C VAL A 349 -3.75 -4.93 -14.12
N PRO A 350 -4.58 -4.50 -15.11
CA PRO A 350 -4.17 -3.50 -16.09
C PRO A 350 -3.71 -2.20 -15.45
N GLY A 351 -2.84 -1.45 -16.11
CA GLY A 351 -2.23 -0.25 -15.55
C GLY A 351 -3.16 0.95 -15.36
N ASN A 352 -4.25 1.02 -16.12
CA ASN A 352 -5.15 2.17 -16.15
C ASN A 352 -5.57 2.74 -14.79
N PRO A 353 -5.99 1.93 -13.79
CA PRO A 353 -6.48 2.45 -12.51
C PRO A 353 -5.41 3.09 -11.62
N PHE A 354 -4.14 2.99 -11.96
CA PHE A 354 -3.04 3.58 -11.20
C PHE A 354 -2.65 4.99 -11.66
N TYR A 355 -3.44 5.57 -12.57
CA TYR A 355 -3.27 6.95 -13.05
C TYR A 355 -4.39 7.84 -12.51
N THR A 356 -4.10 9.11 -12.31
CA THR A 356 -5.03 10.09 -11.72
C THR A 356 -5.97 10.74 -12.76
N TYR A 357 -5.77 10.43 -14.03
CA TYR A 357 -6.55 10.91 -15.17
C TYR A 357 -7.03 9.72 -16.02
N ASP A 358 -8.05 9.95 -16.82
CA ASP A 358 -8.59 8.92 -17.71
C ASP A 358 -7.61 8.58 -18.83
N ILE A 359 -6.79 7.56 -18.60
CA ILE A 359 -5.89 7.01 -19.60
C ILE A 359 -6.60 5.89 -20.37
N LYS A 360 -6.87 6.12 -21.64
CA LYS A 360 -7.62 5.16 -22.46
C LYS A 360 -6.84 3.89 -22.76
N VAL A 361 -5.53 4.04 -23.00
CA VAL A 361 -4.63 2.94 -23.35
C VAL A 361 -3.38 3.04 -22.51
N THR A 362 -3.03 1.97 -21.81
CA THR A 362 -1.73 1.80 -21.18
C THR A 362 -1.16 0.43 -21.54
N ASN A 363 0.14 0.37 -21.75
CA ASN A 363 0.88 -0.85 -22.00
C ASN A 363 1.47 -1.46 -20.71
N ASN A 364 1.02 -0.99 -19.56
CA ASN A 364 1.52 -1.46 -18.26
C ASN A 364 0.51 -2.37 -17.57
N LEU A 365 1.03 -3.26 -16.74
CA LEU A 365 0.22 -4.11 -15.87
C LEU A 365 0.96 -4.50 -14.59
N ARG A 366 0.20 -4.79 -13.53
CA ARG A 366 0.72 -5.22 -12.23
C ARG A 366 0.51 -6.71 -12.02
N LEU A 367 1.56 -7.41 -11.60
CA LEU A 367 1.53 -8.78 -11.11
C LEU A 367 1.78 -8.82 -9.60
N ASN A 368 1.04 -9.67 -8.89
CA ASN A 368 1.29 -10.03 -7.50
C ASN A 368 1.90 -11.42 -7.44
N PHE A 369 3.03 -11.58 -6.75
CA PHE A 369 3.70 -12.88 -6.59
C PHE A 369 3.42 -13.56 -5.25
N SER A 370 2.84 -12.88 -4.27
CA SER A 370 2.74 -13.38 -2.89
C SER A 370 1.62 -14.39 -2.64
N SER A 371 0.63 -14.49 -3.51
CA SER A 371 -0.63 -15.18 -3.22
C SER A 371 -0.75 -16.62 -3.75
N VAL A 372 0.22 -17.08 -4.53
CA VAL A 372 0.23 -18.41 -5.18
C VAL A 372 1.62 -19.05 -5.06
N ASP A 373 1.69 -20.40 -5.08
CA ASP A 373 2.96 -21.11 -5.00
C ASP A 373 3.79 -21.00 -6.29
N GLU A 374 5.05 -21.41 -6.25
CA GLU A 374 6.02 -21.26 -7.34
C GLU A 374 5.59 -22.01 -8.60
N LYS A 375 4.98 -23.18 -8.45
CA LYS A 375 4.49 -23.98 -9.59
C LYS A 375 3.30 -23.30 -10.27
N MET A 376 2.40 -22.73 -9.48
CA MET A 376 1.30 -21.93 -10.03
C MET A 376 1.81 -20.64 -10.68
N ILE A 377 2.86 -20.02 -10.13
CA ILE A 377 3.53 -18.87 -10.73
C ILE A 377 4.05 -19.23 -12.13
N GLU A 378 4.85 -20.29 -12.25
CA GLU A 378 5.39 -20.74 -13.54
C GLU A 378 4.27 -20.99 -14.56
N THR A 379 3.22 -21.75 -14.15
CA THR A 379 2.08 -22.03 -15.02
C THR A 379 1.34 -20.77 -15.45
N GLY A 380 1.11 -19.85 -14.52
CA GLY A 380 0.41 -18.57 -14.78
C GLY A 380 1.21 -17.65 -15.70
N ILE A 381 2.53 -17.58 -15.54
CA ILE A 381 3.41 -16.79 -16.42
C ILE A 381 3.42 -17.39 -17.83
N GLN A 382 3.46 -18.72 -17.99
CA GLN A 382 3.34 -19.37 -19.31
C GLN A 382 2.01 -19.03 -20.00
N ARG A 383 0.88 -19.04 -19.26
CA ARG A 383 -0.43 -18.63 -19.79
C ARG A 383 -0.45 -17.15 -20.19
N LEU A 384 0.20 -16.30 -19.41
CA LEU A 384 0.30 -14.88 -19.70
C LEU A 384 1.20 -14.62 -20.91
N ALA A 385 2.34 -15.32 -21.03
CA ALA A 385 3.22 -15.27 -22.20
C ALA A 385 2.48 -15.67 -23.50
N LYS A 386 1.69 -16.75 -23.43
CA LYS A 386 0.82 -17.16 -24.54
C LYS A 386 -0.16 -16.02 -24.90
N SER A 387 -0.78 -15.40 -23.92
CA SER A 387 -1.73 -14.30 -24.14
C SER A 387 -1.06 -13.08 -24.77
N ILE A 388 0.16 -12.75 -24.36
CA ILE A 388 0.95 -11.64 -24.94
C ILE A 388 1.26 -11.94 -26.40
N ASN A 389 1.70 -13.16 -26.73
CA ASN A 389 1.97 -13.57 -28.11
C ASN A 389 0.71 -13.56 -29.00
N GLU A 390 -0.46 -13.93 -28.46
CA GLU A 390 -1.74 -13.85 -29.18
C GLU A 390 -2.15 -12.40 -29.53
N VAL A 391 -1.75 -11.42 -28.70
CA VAL A 391 -2.03 -9.99 -28.97
C VAL A 391 -0.98 -9.36 -29.87
N LEU A 392 0.25 -9.85 -29.83
CA LEU A 392 1.34 -9.39 -30.72
C LEU A 392 1.17 -9.86 -32.16
N GLY A 393 0.43 -10.97 -32.42
CA GLY A 393 0.20 -11.57 -33.76
C GLY A 393 1.21 -12.62 -34.08
#